data_57b7b9c4c8ce87109f3a2560b390f096
#
_entry.id   57b7b9c4c8ce87109f3a2560b390f096
#
_cell.length_a   1.000
_cell.length_b   1.000
_cell.length_c   1.000
_cell.angle_alpha   90.00
_cell.angle_beta   90.00
_cell.angle_gamma   90.00
#
_symmetry.space_group_name_H-M   'P 1'
#
loop_
_entity.id
_entity.type
_entity.pdbx_description
1 polymer ?
#
loop_
_entity_poly.entity_id
_entity_poly.type
_entity_poly.pdbx_seq_one_letter_code
_entity_poly.pdbx_strand_id
1 'polypeptide(L)'
;MKAVEFLKYVLDSVNMPEDIKKLNIGQLNRLALELRSFVLENVSKTGGHLASNLGIVELTLALHYCFDAPKDKIVWDVGHQAYIHKILTGRKDKFTTLRQLDGLSGFPKPSESEYDTFTAGHSSTSISIALGFACARDMRGSDEKVVAVIGDGSLTGGVAFEALNNAGRSNSNIIVVLNDNQMSISGNVGALSRHLGELRTERGYIEAKNDVKKLLNRFPDSEKMVNKIKRTKNRIKYLFIPGVIFEELGFKYIGPVDGNNIESLIEVINRAKNIEGPVLIHVKTKKGKGYKYAENNPSAYHGVSAFDLSTGASIKKSNKPTYSDVFGKTMCSMADEDDKIVAVSAAMGNGTGLSKFISKHPSRFYDVGIAEQHAVSFSAALAKSGFRPVFAVYSTFLQRAYDEIMQDVCLQNLHVVFAVDRAGIVGADGETHQGIYDISYFTHMPNMTVMMPKNGIELEKMLRYAVYNIDGPVAVRYPRG
;
A
#
# COMPACT_ATOMS: atom_id res chain seq x y z
N MET A 1 43.89 22.57 -24.34
CA MET A 1 43.22 21.58 -23.49
C MET A 1 42.01 22.27 -22.87
N LYS A 2 40.78 22.04 -23.40
CA LYS A 2 39.55 22.50 -22.76
C LYS A 2 39.30 21.57 -21.57
N ALA A 3 39.20 22.10 -20.37
CA ALA A 3 38.79 21.39 -19.18
C ALA A 3 37.40 20.77 -19.47
N VAL A 4 37.30 19.46 -19.36
CA VAL A 4 36.02 18.78 -19.30
C VAL A 4 35.36 19.25 -18.00
N GLU A 5 34.42 20.17 -18.12
CA GLU A 5 33.53 20.50 -16.99
C GLU A 5 32.85 19.20 -16.57
N PHE A 6 33.22 18.68 -15.42
CA PHE A 6 32.49 17.60 -14.77
C PHE A 6 31.04 18.08 -14.64
N LEU A 7 30.14 17.47 -15.42
CA LEU A 7 28.70 17.72 -15.34
C LEU A 7 28.25 17.40 -13.93
N LYS A 8 28.15 18.45 -13.11
CA LYS A 8 27.71 18.35 -11.71
C LYS A 8 26.30 17.77 -11.70
N TYR A 9 26.06 16.72 -10.93
CA TYR A 9 24.73 16.16 -10.78
C TYR A 9 23.82 17.20 -10.11
N VAL A 10 22.55 17.30 -10.56
CA VAL A 10 21.55 18.18 -9.92
C VAL A 10 21.31 17.75 -8.48
N LEU A 11 21.34 16.44 -8.23
CA LEU A 11 21.21 15.85 -6.89
C LEU A 11 22.28 16.34 -5.90
N ASP A 12 23.47 16.69 -6.36
CA ASP A 12 24.54 17.22 -5.49
C ASP A 12 24.18 18.59 -4.92
N SER A 13 23.35 19.37 -5.64
CA SER A 13 22.90 20.70 -5.21
C SER A 13 21.61 20.67 -4.37
N VAL A 14 20.98 19.49 -4.23
CA VAL A 14 19.73 19.33 -3.47
C VAL A 14 20.03 18.64 -2.14
N ASN A 15 19.86 19.39 -1.06
CA ASN A 15 20.03 18.88 0.31
C ASN A 15 18.72 18.95 1.10
N MET A 16 17.91 19.99 0.87
CA MET A 16 16.67 20.25 1.57
C MET A 16 15.53 20.54 0.56
N PRO A 17 14.25 20.42 0.96
CA PRO A 17 13.13 20.67 0.06
C PRO A 17 13.11 22.03 -0.60
N GLU A 18 13.65 23.07 0.06
CA GLU A 18 13.72 24.43 -0.47
C GLU A 18 14.61 24.53 -1.72
N ASP A 19 15.59 23.63 -1.87
CA ASP A 19 16.47 23.62 -3.04
C ASP A 19 15.71 23.16 -4.29
N ILE A 20 14.71 22.26 -4.12
CA ILE A 20 13.89 21.74 -5.21
C ILE A 20 13.07 22.88 -5.85
N LYS A 21 12.57 23.82 -5.06
CA LYS A 21 11.75 24.95 -5.50
C LYS A 21 12.50 25.94 -6.41
N LYS A 22 13.82 25.91 -6.39
CA LYS A 22 14.68 26.74 -7.24
C LYS A 22 14.94 26.13 -8.62
N LEU A 23 14.55 24.87 -8.83
CA LEU A 23 14.80 24.13 -10.06
C LEU A 23 13.72 24.39 -11.12
N ASN A 24 14.12 24.48 -12.38
CA ASN A 24 13.19 24.48 -13.50
C ASN A 24 12.76 23.03 -13.85
N ILE A 25 11.75 22.89 -14.71
CA ILE A 25 11.19 21.59 -15.10
C ILE A 25 12.24 20.66 -15.73
N GLY A 26 13.17 21.19 -16.54
CA GLY A 26 14.26 20.40 -17.13
C GLY A 26 15.20 19.84 -16.07
N GLN A 27 15.54 20.64 -15.06
CA GLN A 27 16.36 20.21 -13.94
C GLN A 27 15.62 19.21 -13.03
N LEU A 28 14.31 19.38 -12.79
CA LEU A 28 13.49 18.44 -12.04
C LEU A 28 13.42 17.07 -12.75
N ASN A 29 13.26 17.05 -14.07
CA ASN A 29 13.26 15.81 -14.85
C ASN A 29 14.64 15.10 -14.79
N ARG A 30 15.75 15.86 -14.85
CA ARG A 30 17.08 15.31 -14.65
C ARG A 30 17.27 14.77 -13.24
N LEU A 31 16.86 15.52 -12.22
CA LEU A 31 16.90 15.09 -10.82
C LEU A 31 16.13 13.78 -10.60
N ALA A 32 14.98 13.60 -11.27
CA ALA A 32 14.21 12.36 -11.20
C ALA A 32 15.00 11.14 -11.69
N LEU A 33 15.79 11.29 -12.75
CA LEU A 33 16.66 10.21 -13.25
C LEU A 33 17.81 9.91 -12.27
N GLU A 34 18.45 10.96 -11.74
CA GLU A 34 19.54 10.85 -10.77
C GLU A 34 19.08 10.19 -9.47
N LEU A 35 17.90 10.55 -8.95
CA LEU A 35 17.28 9.93 -7.77
C LEU A 35 16.99 8.44 -7.97
N ARG A 36 16.51 8.04 -9.18
CA ARG A 36 16.31 6.62 -9.49
C ARG A 36 17.62 5.84 -9.46
N SER A 37 18.67 6.37 -10.09
CA SER A 37 19.99 5.73 -10.07
C SER A 37 20.53 5.62 -8.63
N PHE A 38 20.41 6.69 -7.84
CA PHE A 38 20.82 6.71 -6.44
C PHE A 38 20.09 5.65 -5.60
N VAL A 39 18.76 5.54 -5.73
CA VAL A 39 17.98 4.51 -5.03
C VAL A 39 18.36 3.11 -5.48
N LEU A 40 18.52 2.88 -6.79
CA LEU A 40 18.95 1.59 -7.33
C LEU A 40 20.31 1.15 -6.78
N GLU A 41 21.30 2.04 -6.79
CA GLU A 41 22.65 1.74 -6.31
C GLU A 41 22.69 1.42 -4.81
N ASN A 42 21.91 2.15 -4.00
CA ASN A 42 21.90 1.92 -2.55
C ASN A 42 21.07 0.68 -2.18
N VAL A 43 19.84 0.55 -2.70
CA VAL A 43 18.96 -0.58 -2.39
C VAL A 43 19.52 -1.90 -2.93
N SER A 44 20.28 -1.90 -4.02
CA SER A 44 20.97 -3.10 -4.48
C SER A 44 21.94 -3.67 -3.45
N LYS A 45 22.50 -2.82 -2.57
CA LYS A 45 23.44 -3.21 -1.50
C LYS A 45 22.77 -3.49 -0.17
N THR A 46 21.83 -2.62 0.24
CA THR A 46 21.17 -2.70 1.54
C THR A 46 19.94 -3.61 1.55
N GLY A 47 19.35 -3.87 0.39
CA GLY A 47 17.97 -4.33 0.28
C GLY A 47 16.99 -3.20 0.59
N GLY A 48 15.69 -3.48 0.44
CA GLY A 48 14.62 -2.51 0.75
C GLY A 48 13.44 -2.59 -0.22
N HIS A 49 12.57 -1.59 -0.16
CA HIS A 49 11.38 -1.47 -1.00
C HIS A 49 11.75 -0.76 -2.30
N LEU A 50 12.03 -1.50 -3.38
CA LEU A 50 12.58 -0.92 -4.60
C LEU A 50 11.50 -0.43 -5.56
N ALA A 51 10.61 -1.32 -6.02
CA ALA A 51 9.69 -1.02 -7.11
C ALA A 51 8.72 0.13 -6.79
N SER A 52 8.28 0.24 -5.53
CA SER A 52 7.39 1.31 -5.07
C SER A 52 8.07 2.67 -5.12
N ASN A 53 9.35 2.74 -4.70
CA ASN A 53 10.13 3.98 -4.73
C ASN A 53 10.47 4.43 -6.15
N LEU A 54 10.82 3.51 -7.05
CA LEU A 54 11.08 3.85 -8.45
C LEU A 54 9.85 4.41 -9.17
N GLY A 55 8.65 3.98 -8.75
CA GLY A 55 7.40 4.41 -9.37
C GLY A 55 6.90 5.79 -8.94
N ILE A 56 7.38 6.33 -7.81
CA ILE A 56 6.81 7.54 -7.19
C ILE A 56 7.73 8.77 -7.25
N VAL A 57 8.85 8.69 -7.95
CA VAL A 57 9.90 9.73 -7.94
C VAL A 57 9.36 11.09 -8.35
N GLU A 58 8.69 11.19 -9.50
CA GLU A 58 8.14 12.44 -10.00
C GLU A 58 7.05 12.99 -9.10
N LEU A 59 6.18 12.14 -8.57
CA LEU A 59 5.14 12.54 -7.63
C LEU A 59 5.74 13.11 -6.34
N THR A 60 6.78 12.47 -5.80
CA THR A 60 7.46 12.96 -4.58
C THR A 60 8.14 14.31 -4.83
N LEU A 61 8.79 14.49 -5.98
CA LEU A 61 9.36 15.78 -6.39
C LEU A 61 8.29 16.86 -6.50
N ALA A 62 7.16 16.57 -7.15
CA ALA A 62 6.06 17.53 -7.29
C ALA A 62 5.44 17.91 -5.94
N LEU A 63 5.31 16.94 -5.01
CA LEU A 63 4.83 17.22 -3.65
C LEU A 63 5.78 18.19 -2.92
N HIS A 64 7.09 17.92 -2.90
CA HIS A 64 8.06 18.80 -2.25
C HIS A 64 8.26 20.13 -2.97
N TYR A 65 7.96 20.21 -4.26
CA TYR A 65 7.94 21.46 -5.01
C TYR A 65 6.75 22.35 -4.63
N CYS A 66 5.58 21.75 -4.41
CA CYS A 66 4.32 22.48 -4.19
C CYS A 66 3.98 22.75 -2.72
N PHE A 67 4.49 21.95 -1.78
CA PHE A 67 4.21 22.07 -0.35
C PHE A 67 5.42 22.57 0.44
N ASP A 68 5.16 23.23 1.55
CA ASP A 68 6.17 23.81 2.45
C ASP A 68 6.35 22.92 3.69
N ALA A 69 6.82 21.67 3.48
CA ALA A 69 7.14 20.79 4.58
C ALA A 69 8.38 21.33 5.36
N PRO A 70 8.41 21.24 6.71
CA PRO A 70 7.50 20.51 7.58
C PRO A 70 6.27 21.29 8.05
N LYS A 71 6.08 22.58 7.65
CA LYS A 71 4.87 23.34 7.96
C LYS A 71 3.66 22.61 7.41
N ASP A 72 3.62 22.38 6.10
CA ASP A 72 2.61 21.55 5.46
C ASP A 72 2.85 20.07 5.82
N LYS A 73 1.77 19.32 6.04
CA LYS A 73 1.83 17.93 6.51
C LYS A 73 1.66 16.94 5.35
N ILE A 74 2.71 16.19 5.04
CA ILE A 74 2.67 15.09 4.07
C ILE A 74 2.66 13.77 4.84
N VAL A 75 1.53 13.07 4.81
CA VAL A 75 1.32 11.79 5.49
C VAL A 75 1.42 10.65 4.49
N TRP A 76 2.43 9.82 4.63
CA TRP A 76 2.68 8.66 3.77
C TRP A 76 1.96 7.42 4.29
N ASP A 77 1.09 6.82 3.48
CA ASP A 77 0.48 5.53 3.81
C ASP A 77 1.51 4.40 3.68
N VAL A 78 1.60 3.49 4.63
CA VAL A 78 2.67 2.50 4.78
C VAL A 78 4.04 3.16 4.91
N GLY A 79 4.40 4.04 3.99
CA GLY A 79 5.68 4.75 3.96
C GLY A 79 6.83 3.96 3.31
N HIS A 80 6.58 2.76 2.79
CA HIS A 80 7.58 1.96 2.07
C HIS A 80 8.04 2.61 0.76
N GLN A 81 7.31 3.60 0.25
CA GLN A 81 7.61 4.41 -0.95
C GLN A 81 8.29 5.75 -0.62
N ALA A 82 8.69 6.00 0.63
CA ALA A 82 9.17 7.31 1.08
C ALA A 82 10.70 7.49 0.99
N TYR A 83 11.42 6.67 0.22
CA TYR A 83 12.87 6.81 0.12
C TYR A 83 13.30 8.11 -0.55
N ILE A 84 12.58 8.51 -1.61
CA ILE A 84 12.82 9.80 -2.28
C ILE A 84 12.56 10.96 -1.30
N HIS A 85 11.49 10.89 -0.51
CA HIS A 85 11.22 11.87 0.55
C HIS A 85 12.39 11.96 1.54
N LYS A 86 12.94 10.83 2.01
CA LYS A 86 14.11 10.83 2.90
C LYS A 86 15.35 11.48 2.26
N ILE A 87 15.61 11.19 0.98
CA ILE A 87 16.74 11.78 0.25
C ILE A 87 16.60 13.30 0.15
N LEU A 88 15.40 13.79 -0.18
CA LEU A 88 15.11 15.21 -0.36
C LEU A 88 14.99 16.01 0.94
N THR A 89 14.97 15.34 2.09
CA THR A 89 14.84 15.93 3.43
C THR A 89 16.08 15.72 4.29
N GLY A 90 17.26 15.88 3.69
CA GLY A 90 18.54 15.96 4.40
C GLY A 90 19.17 14.62 4.81
N ARG A 91 18.66 13.48 4.35
CA ARG A 91 19.15 12.14 4.77
C ARG A 91 19.93 11.40 3.67
N LYS A 92 20.25 12.08 2.57
CA LYS A 92 20.96 11.51 1.42
C LYS A 92 22.27 10.81 1.83
N ASP A 93 23.09 11.48 2.63
CA ASP A 93 24.43 10.98 3.00
C ASP A 93 24.40 9.75 3.92
N LYS A 94 23.28 9.57 4.65
CA LYS A 94 23.06 8.41 5.52
C LYS A 94 22.41 7.23 4.79
N PHE A 95 22.09 7.36 3.50
CA PHE A 95 21.25 6.39 2.79
C PHE A 95 21.89 5.01 2.65
N THR A 96 23.22 4.91 2.74
CA THR A 96 23.95 3.64 2.79
C THR A 96 23.66 2.80 4.04
N THR A 97 23.06 3.41 5.09
CA THR A 97 22.67 2.74 6.34
C THR A 97 21.19 2.33 6.37
N LEU A 98 20.49 2.43 5.23
CA LEU A 98 19.06 2.13 5.14
C LEU A 98 18.76 0.71 5.63
N ARG A 99 17.80 0.59 6.58
CA ARG A 99 17.34 -0.68 7.18
C ARG A 99 18.42 -1.46 7.94
N GLN A 100 19.48 -0.79 8.37
CA GLN A 100 20.51 -1.37 9.23
C GLN A 100 20.31 -0.92 10.68
N LEU A 101 20.94 -1.64 11.60
CA LEU A 101 20.94 -1.29 13.01
C LEU A 101 21.53 0.13 13.17
N ASP A 102 20.86 0.98 13.95
CA ASP A 102 21.20 2.39 14.17
C ASP A 102 21.29 3.24 12.90
N GLY A 103 20.84 2.72 11.78
CA GLY A 103 20.76 3.39 10.49
C GLY A 103 19.39 3.99 10.19
N LEU A 104 19.19 4.40 8.92
CA LEU A 104 17.92 4.95 8.46
C LEU A 104 16.82 3.88 8.45
N SER A 105 15.66 4.23 9.02
CA SER A 105 14.45 3.41 8.96
C SER A 105 13.98 3.24 7.51
N GLY A 106 13.42 2.08 7.20
CA GLY A 106 12.74 1.82 5.93
C GLY A 106 11.40 2.54 5.75
N PHE A 107 10.93 3.23 6.81
CA PHE A 107 9.65 3.94 6.85
C PHE A 107 9.83 5.32 7.46
N PRO A 108 8.89 6.28 7.24
CA PRO A 108 8.89 7.56 7.93
C PRO A 108 8.85 7.39 9.45
N LYS A 109 9.67 8.18 10.15
CA LYS A 109 9.82 8.14 11.59
C LYS A 109 10.11 9.55 12.14
N PRO A 110 9.19 10.17 12.91
CA PRO A 110 9.38 11.54 13.42
C PRO A 110 10.63 11.74 14.28
N SER A 111 11.10 10.70 14.97
CA SER A 111 12.36 10.77 15.73
C SER A 111 13.61 10.79 14.84
N GLU A 112 13.48 10.51 13.55
CA GLU A 112 14.56 10.56 12.56
C GLU A 112 14.62 11.92 11.85
N SER A 113 13.46 12.54 11.61
CA SER A 113 13.37 13.83 10.91
C SER A 113 12.02 14.52 11.19
N GLU A 114 12.04 15.85 11.37
CA GLU A 114 10.83 16.67 11.50
C GLU A 114 9.94 16.65 10.24
N TYR A 115 10.50 16.29 9.09
CA TYR A 115 9.76 16.12 7.84
C TYR A 115 8.90 14.84 7.80
N ASP A 116 9.19 13.86 8.64
CA ASP A 116 8.41 12.66 8.81
C ASP A 116 7.21 12.96 9.73
N THR A 117 6.13 13.45 9.16
CA THR A 117 4.95 13.96 9.87
C THR A 117 4.36 12.98 10.88
N PHE A 118 4.40 11.67 10.58
CA PHE A 118 3.85 10.60 11.40
C PHE A 118 4.62 9.29 11.21
N THR A 119 4.67 8.43 12.24
CA THR A 119 5.24 7.09 12.12
C THR A 119 4.39 6.26 11.16
N ALA A 120 5.02 5.64 10.17
CA ALA A 120 4.35 4.78 9.21
C ALA A 120 4.94 3.36 9.23
N GLY A 121 4.28 2.42 8.56
CA GLY A 121 4.67 1.00 8.48
C GLY A 121 3.49 0.11 8.08
N HIS A 122 2.33 0.33 8.69
CA HIS A 122 1.09 -0.36 8.34
C HIS A 122 0.24 0.49 7.39
N SER A 123 -0.56 -0.17 6.55
CA SER A 123 -1.37 0.47 5.50
C SER A 123 -2.67 1.08 6.02
N SER A 124 -3.30 1.90 5.18
CA SER A 124 -4.70 2.33 5.24
C SER A 124 -5.03 3.40 6.28
N THR A 125 -4.06 3.90 7.07
CA THR A 125 -4.32 4.87 8.16
C THR A 125 -4.04 6.31 7.78
N SER A 126 -3.38 6.57 6.65
CA SER A 126 -2.90 7.92 6.27
C SER A 126 -4.01 8.96 6.14
N ILE A 127 -5.18 8.58 5.61
CA ILE A 127 -6.31 9.50 5.45
C ILE A 127 -6.89 9.89 6.82
N SER A 128 -7.03 8.94 7.75
CA SER A 128 -7.46 9.23 9.12
C SER A 128 -6.51 10.17 9.84
N ILE A 129 -5.20 9.92 9.72
CA ILE A 129 -4.16 10.74 10.33
C ILE A 129 -4.17 12.16 9.73
N ALA A 130 -4.25 12.26 8.40
CA ALA A 130 -4.31 13.54 7.71
C ALA A 130 -5.58 14.32 8.06
N LEU A 131 -6.73 13.66 8.18
CA LEU A 131 -7.96 14.30 8.62
C LEU A 131 -7.83 14.86 10.04
N GLY A 132 -7.20 14.10 10.96
CA GLY A 132 -6.89 14.58 12.31
C GLY A 132 -6.02 15.84 12.31
N PHE A 133 -4.97 15.89 11.48
CA PHE A 133 -4.16 17.11 11.30
C PHE A 133 -4.96 18.28 10.72
N ALA A 134 -5.81 18.02 9.74
CA ALA A 134 -6.67 19.06 9.14
C ALA A 134 -7.65 19.63 10.16
N CYS A 135 -8.33 18.80 10.94
CA CYS A 135 -9.20 19.24 12.02
C CYS A 135 -8.45 20.05 13.08
N ALA A 136 -7.26 19.63 13.48
CA ALA A 136 -6.43 20.34 14.45
C ALA A 136 -5.98 21.71 13.90
N ARG A 137 -5.60 21.79 12.60
CA ARG A 137 -5.34 23.05 11.89
C ARG A 137 -6.56 23.97 11.94
N ASP A 138 -7.74 23.46 11.60
CA ASP A 138 -8.98 24.26 11.54
C ASP A 138 -9.34 24.81 12.93
N MET A 139 -9.17 24.02 13.99
CA MET A 139 -9.37 24.47 15.38
C MET A 139 -8.37 25.55 15.81
N ARG A 140 -7.13 25.52 15.31
CA ARG A 140 -6.12 26.56 15.59
C ARG A 140 -6.31 27.82 14.71
N GLY A 141 -7.11 27.76 13.66
CA GLY A 141 -7.20 28.83 12.66
C GLY A 141 -5.91 29.03 11.86
N SER A 142 -5.08 28.01 11.73
CA SER A 142 -3.82 28.05 10.96
C SER A 142 -4.04 27.63 9.49
N ASP A 143 -3.02 27.80 8.64
CA ASP A 143 -3.15 27.75 7.18
C ASP A 143 -2.40 26.61 6.48
N GLU A 144 -1.69 25.77 7.27
CA GLU A 144 -0.91 24.68 6.72
C GLU A 144 -1.76 23.71 5.89
N LYS A 145 -1.20 23.22 4.80
CA LYS A 145 -1.83 22.21 3.95
C LYS A 145 -1.59 20.81 4.51
N VAL A 146 -2.57 19.92 4.33
CA VAL A 146 -2.50 18.55 4.78
C VAL A 146 -2.77 17.61 3.63
N VAL A 147 -1.82 16.71 3.37
CA VAL A 147 -1.84 15.77 2.25
C VAL A 147 -1.63 14.34 2.76
N ALA A 148 -2.53 13.43 2.37
CA ALA A 148 -2.34 11.99 2.50
C ALA A 148 -1.91 11.40 1.16
N VAL A 149 -0.83 10.62 1.13
CA VAL A 149 -0.39 9.88 -0.06
C VAL A 149 -0.64 8.40 0.18
N ILE A 150 -1.61 7.84 -0.53
CA ILE A 150 -2.07 6.45 -0.34
C ILE A 150 -1.99 5.66 -1.64
N GLY A 151 -1.55 4.42 -1.56
CA GLY A 151 -1.56 3.49 -2.69
C GLY A 151 -2.94 2.86 -2.92
N ASP A 152 -3.21 2.46 -4.15
CA ASP A 152 -4.45 1.79 -4.56
C ASP A 152 -4.74 0.51 -3.78
N GLY A 153 -3.72 -0.28 -3.45
CA GLY A 153 -3.85 -1.45 -2.57
C GLY A 153 -4.25 -1.07 -1.14
N SER A 154 -3.62 -0.06 -0.56
CA SER A 154 -3.93 0.42 0.80
C SER A 154 -5.32 1.05 0.89
N LEU A 155 -5.81 1.63 -0.20
CA LEU A 155 -7.14 2.23 -0.26
C LEU A 155 -8.25 1.19 -0.09
N THR A 156 -7.98 -0.10 -0.33
CA THR A 156 -8.95 -1.20 -0.14
C THR A 156 -9.15 -1.60 1.33
N GLY A 157 -8.33 -1.09 2.24
CA GLY A 157 -8.47 -1.38 3.67
C GLY A 157 -9.65 -0.67 4.33
N GLY A 158 -10.30 -1.31 5.31
CA GLY A 158 -11.50 -0.81 5.97
C GLY A 158 -11.32 0.60 6.55
N VAL A 159 -10.23 0.83 7.29
CA VAL A 159 -9.92 2.15 7.90
C VAL A 159 -9.81 3.27 6.87
N ALA A 160 -9.30 2.97 5.66
CA ALA A 160 -9.25 3.97 4.57
C ALA A 160 -10.65 4.35 4.10
N PHE A 161 -11.59 3.38 3.98
CA PHE A 161 -12.99 3.66 3.65
C PHE A 161 -13.70 4.44 4.75
N GLU A 162 -13.50 4.09 6.01
CA GLU A 162 -14.03 4.84 7.16
C GLU A 162 -13.55 6.29 7.13
N ALA A 163 -12.26 6.49 6.87
CA ALA A 163 -11.67 7.83 6.77
C ALA A 163 -12.21 8.62 5.57
N LEU A 164 -12.36 8.01 4.40
CA LEU A 164 -12.98 8.66 3.22
C LEU A 164 -14.43 9.06 3.52
N ASN A 165 -15.22 8.17 4.10
CA ASN A 165 -16.60 8.44 4.46
C ASN A 165 -16.72 9.61 5.47
N ASN A 166 -15.82 9.67 6.45
CA ASN A 166 -15.79 10.74 7.45
C ASN A 166 -15.29 12.07 6.84
N ALA A 167 -14.17 12.03 6.10
CA ALA A 167 -13.58 13.20 5.45
C ALA A 167 -14.52 13.85 4.43
N GLY A 168 -15.24 13.04 3.65
CA GLY A 168 -16.18 13.55 2.66
C GLY A 168 -17.35 14.34 3.23
N ARG A 169 -17.74 14.06 4.48
CA ARG A 169 -18.76 14.83 5.21
C ARG A 169 -18.17 16.08 5.89
N SER A 170 -16.86 16.08 6.15
CA SER A 170 -16.19 17.20 6.79
C SER A 170 -16.05 18.37 5.78
N ASN A 171 -15.99 19.59 6.29
CA ASN A 171 -15.63 20.76 5.49
C ASN A 171 -14.12 21.06 5.53
N SER A 172 -13.33 20.17 6.15
CA SER A 172 -11.89 20.35 6.28
C SER A 172 -11.18 20.21 4.94
N ASN A 173 -10.30 21.15 4.66
CA ASN A 173 -9.46 21.11 3.47
C ASN A 173 -8.36 20.07 3.62
N ILE A 174 -8.55 18.89 3.02
CA ILE A 174 -7.60 17.80 2.97
C ILE A 174 -7.37 17.39 1.51
N ILE A 175 -6.15 17.04 1.15
CA ILE A 175 -5.81 16.51 -0.16
C ILE A 175 -5.42 15.03 0.01
N VAL A 176 -6.12 14.14 -0.68
CA VAL A 176 -5.77 12.72 -0.78
C VAL A 176 -5.17 12.48 -2.15
N VAL A 177 -3.92 12.05 -2.20
CA VAL A 177 -3.24 11.66 -3.44
C VAL A 177 -3.28 10.14 -3.53
N LEU A 178 -4.14 9.62 -4.41
CA LEU A 178 -4.23 8.21 -4.73
C LEU A 178 -3.17 7.85 -5.76
N ASN A 179 -2.12 7.17 -5.34
CA ASN A 179 -1.07 6.64 -6.21
C ASN A 179 -1.48 5.27 -6.74
N ASP A 180 -2.07 5.24 -7.93
CA ASP A 180 -2.56 4.03 -8.59
C ASP A 180 -1.50 3.45 -9.53
N ASN A 181 -1.02 2.26 -9.20
CA ASN A 181 -0.13 1.47 -10.04
C ASN A 181 -0.65 0.04 -10.29
N GLN A 182 -1.89 -0.27 -9.89
CA GLN A 182 -2.60 -1.56 -9.99
C GLN A 182 -1.99 -2.71 -9.20
N MET A 183 -1.09 -2.40 -8.25
CA MET A 183 -0.34 -3.43 -7.54
C MET A 183 -0.17 -3.08 -6.07
N SER A 184 -0.54 -4.03 -5.21
CA SER A 184 -0.04 -4.12 -3.83
C SER A 184 1.29 -4.90 -3.80
N ILE A 185 1.43 -5.90 -2.97
CA ILE A 185 2.52 -6.89 -3.06
C ILE A 185 2.29 -7.80 -4.29
N SER A 186 1.03 -8.18 -4.54
CA SER A 186 0.53 -8.86 -5.75
C SER A 186 -0.43 -7.94 -6.51
N GLY A 187 -1.05 -8.43 -7.58
CA GLY A 187 -2.14 -7.71 -8.24
C GLY A 187 -3.27 -7.43 -7.23
N ASN A 188 -3.81 -6.22 -7.25
CA ASN A 188 -4.89 -5.85 -6.35
C ASN A 188 -6.16 -6.66 -6.63
N VAL A 189 -6.90 -7.00 -5.57
CA VAL A 189 -8.16 -7.74 -5.64
C VAL A 189 -9.35 -6.86 -5.26
N GLY A 190 -10.55 -7.29 -5.63
CA GLY A 190 -11.80 -6.64 -5.26
C GLY A 190 -12.37 -5.71 -6.34
N ALA A 191 -13.64 -5.30 -6.12
CA ALA A 191 -14.41 -4.51 -7.08
C ALA A 191 -13.82 -3.10 -7.27
N LEU A 192 -13.34 -2.46 -6.20
CA LEU A 192 -12.72 -1.14 -6.29
C LEU A 192 -11.46 -1.16 -7.15
N SER A 193 -10.60 -2.17 -6.95
CA SER A 193 -9.38 -2.33 -7.74
C SER A 193 -9.70 -2.54 -9.23
N ARG A 194 -10.71 -3.38 -9.55
CA ARG A 194 -11.18 -3.56 -10.92
C ARG A 194 -11.69 -2.23 -11.50
N HIS A 195 -12.49 -1.50 -10.74
CA HIS A 195 -13.01 -0.19 -11.15
C HIS A 195 -11.88 0.80 -11.46
N LEU A 196 -10.89 0.94 -10.59
CA LEU A 196 -9.71 1.77 -10.83
C LEU A 196 -8.93 1.32 -12.07
N GLY A 197 -8.81 0.00 -12.29
CA GLY A 197 -8.19 -0.59 -13.48
C GLY A 197 -8.91 -0.22 -14.79
N GLU A 198 -10.23 -0.30 -14.81
CA GLU A 198 -11.06 0.10 -15.95
C GLU A 198 -10.86 1.59 -16.28
N LEU A 199 -10.77 2.46 -15.27
CA LEU A 199 -10.50 3.89 -15.44
C LEU A 199 -9.17 4.20 -16.14
N ARG A 200 -8.18 3.32 -16.03
CA ARG A 200 -6.87 3.50 -16.69
C ARG A 200 -6.89 3.20 -18.17
N THR A 201 -7.74 2.29 -18.61
CA THR A 201 -7.75 1.74 -19.98
C THR A 201 -8.63 2.52 -20.95
N GLU A 202 -9.58 3.31 -20.46
CA GLU A 202 -10.47 4.09 -21.32
C GLU A 202 -9.76 5.29 -21.98
N ARG A 203 -9.31 5.10 -23.24
CA ARG A 203 -8.95 6.19 -24.15
C ARG A 203 -10.08 7.20 -24.37
N GLY A 204 -11.32 6.79 -24.02
CA GLY A 204 -12.54 7.56 -24.28
C GLY A 204 -12.90 8.64 -23.26
N TYR A 205 -12.20 8.75 -22.09
CA TYR A 205 -12.68 9.69 -21.05
C TYR A 205 -12.68 11.16 -21.49
N ILE A 206 -11.60 11.62 -22.11
CA ILE A 206 -11.51 13.01 -22.60
C ILE A 206 -12.44 13.20 -23.82
N GLU A 207 -12.53 12.21 -24.69
CA GLU A 207 -13.42 12.19 -25.85
C GLU A 207 -14.88 12.10 -25.40
N ALA A 208 -15.24 11.19 -24.50
CA ALA A 208 -16.61 11.06 -23.96
C ALA A 208 -17.06 12.32 -23.21
N LYS A 209 -16.19 12.94 -22.41
CA LYS A 209 -16.49 14.22 -21.75
C LYS A 209 -16.73 15.35 -22.73
N ASN A 210 -15.95 15.40 -23.82
CA ASN A 210 -16.12 16.38 -24.88
C ASN A 210 -17.36 16.11 -25.72
N ASP A 211 -17.70 14.86 -25.99
CA ASP A 211 -18.87 14.45 -26.76
C ASP A 211 -20.17 14.65 -25.97
N VAL A 212 -20.16 14.35 -24.66
CA VAL A 212 -21.28 14.68 -23.76
C VAL A 212 -21.47 16.21 -23.68
N LYS A 213 -20.39 16.98 -23.62
CA LYS A 213 -20.46 18.45 -23.64
C LYS A 213 -20.98 18.99 -24.97
N LYS A 214 -20.59 18.40 -26.10
CA LYS A 214 -21.09 18.72 -27.44
C LYS A 214 -22.55 18.33 -27.61
N LEU A 215 -22.97 17.16 -27.08
CA LEU A 215 -24.36 16.71 -27.11
C LEU A 215 -25.28 17.60 -26.29
N LEU A 216 -24.83 18.04 -25.10
CA LEU A 216 -25.59 18.91 -24.21
C LEU A 216 -25.73 20.34 -24.76
N ASN A 217 -24.75 20.80 -25.54
CA ASN A 217 -24.81 22.11 -26.19
C ASN A 217 -25.74 22.14 -27.44
N ARG A 218 -26.27 20.98 -27.87
CA ARG A 218 -27.18 20.85 -29.03
C ARG A 218 -28.67 20.97 -28.69
N PHE A 219 -29.05 21.02 -27.39
CA PHE A 219 -30.44 21.10 -26.98
C PHE A 219 -30.78 22.51 -26.48
N PRO A 220 -31.82 23.18 -27.05
CA PRO A 220 -32.26 24.49 -26.60
C PRO A 220 -33.04 24.42 -25.27
N ASP A 221 -32.87 25.44 -24.46
CA ASP A 221 -33.41 25.60 -23.10
C ASP A 221 -34.95 25.55 -23.06
N SER A 222 -35.53 24.56 -22.37
CA SER A 222 -36.84 24.65 -21.78
C SER A 222 -36.82 24.11 -20.35
N GLU A 223 -37.30 24.89 -19.37
CA GLU A 223 -37.23 24.59 -17.93
C GLU A 223 -37.80 23.23 -17.50
N LYS A 224 -38.80 22.70 -18.18
CA LYS A 224 -39.37 21.37 -17.91
C LYS A 224 -38.48 20.20 -18.40
N MET A 225 -37.68 20.46 -19.43
CA MET A 225 -36.69 19.51 -19.95
C MET A 225 -35.43 19.46 -19.08
N VAL A 226 -35.05 20.56 -18.42
CA VAL A 226 -33.89 20.71 -17.56
C VAL A 226 -33.93 19.72 -16.38
N ASN A 227 -35.07 19.50 -15.75
CA ASN A 227 -35.21 18.55 -14.63
C ASN A 227 -35.20 17.07 -15.07
N LYS A 228 -35.74 16.79 -16.27
CA LYS A 228 -35.66 15.44 -16.87
C LYS A 228 -34.27 15.15 -17.41
N ILE A 229 -33.63 16.19 -17.98
CA ILE A 229 -32.25 16.17 -18.47
C ILE A 229 -31.27 16.08 -17.28
N LYS A 230 -31.49 16.78 -16.15
CA LYS A 230 -30.67 16.62 -14.93
C LYS A 230 -30.68 15.18 -14.41
N ARG A 231 -31.84 14.51 -14.37
CA ARG A 231 -31.92 13.08 -13.98
C ARG A 231 -31.27 12.14 -14.99
N THR A 232 -31.42 12.42 -16.29
CA THR A 232 -30.78 11.63 -17.36
C THR A 232 -29.28 11.98 -17.45
N LYS A 233 -28.90 13.24 -17.26
CA LYS A 233 -27.53 13.73 -17.19
C LYS A 233 -26.76 13.09 -16.03
N ASN A 234 -27.39 12.96 -14.86
CA ASN A 234 -26.82 12.23 -13.74
C ASN A 234 -26.65 10.74 -14.08
N ARG A 235 -27.66 10.06 -14.67
CA ARG A 235 -27.55 8.65 -15.08
C ARG A 235 -26.46 8.42 -16.14
N ILE A 236 -26.29 9.33 -17.10
CA ILE A 236 -25.23 9.27 -18.11
C ILE A 236 -23.88 9.60 -17.48
N LYS A 237 -23.84 10.53 -16.50
CA LYS A 237 -22.64 10.82 -15.68
C LYS A 237 -22.15 9.56 -14.95
N TYR A 238 -23.08 8.78 -14.37
CA TYR A 238 -22.74 7.52 -13.66
C TYR A 238 -22.20 6.41 -14.58
N LEU A 239 -22.48 6.44 -15.87
CA LEU A 239 -22.02 5.43 -16.83
C LEU A 239 -20.61 5.72 -17.37
N PHE A 240 -20.12 6.97 -17.29
CA PHE A 240 -18.90 7.38 -18.01
C PHE A 240 -17.88 8.22 -17.21
N ILE A 241 -18.12 8.51 -15.92
CA ILE A 241 -17.20 9.35 -15.16
C ILE A 241 -16.38 8.51 -14.17
N PRO A 242 -15.05 8.41 -14.39
CA PRO A 242 -14.12 7.93 -13.38
C PRO A 242 -14.25 8.75 -12.08
N GLY A 243 -14.22 8.08 -10.94
CA GLY A 243 -14.22 8.78 -9.66
C GLY A 243 -15.58 9.14 -9.08
N VAL A 244 -16.70 8.73 -9.72
CA VAL A 244 -18.06 8.95 -9.18
C VAL A 244 -18.17 8.46 -7.73
N ILE A 245 -17.57 7.34 -7.39
CA ILE A 245 -17.58 6.83 -6.01
C ILE A 245 -16.98 7.84 -5.02
N PHE A 246 -15.92 8.56 -5.39
CA PHE A 246 -15.30 9.55 -4.53
C PHE A 246 -16.11 10.84 -4.49
N GLU A 247 -16.74 11.24 -5.62
CA GLU A 247 -17.65 12.39 -5.66
C GLU A 247 -18.91 12.14 -4.80
N GLU A 248 -19.46 10.94 -4.82
CA GLU A 248 -20.60 10.55 -3.97
C GLU A 248 -20.21 10.49 -2.48
N LEU A 249 -18.96 10.18 -2.16
CA LEU A 249 -18.42 10.29 -0.81
C LEU A 249 -18.15 11.74 -0.40
N GLY A 250 -18.33 12.74 -1.30
CA GLY A 250 -18.16 14.17 -1.00
C GLY A 250 -16.80 14.75 -1.38
N PHE A 251 -15.91 14.00 -2.03
CA PHE A 251 -14.63 14.51 -2.51
C PHE A 251 -14.76 15.22 -3.86
N LYS A 252 -13.98 16.26 -4.06
CA LYS A 252 -13.74 16.80 -5.41
C LYS A 252 -12.66 15.96 -6.08
N TYR A 253 -13.05 15.19 -7.10
CA TYR A 253 -12.14 14.27 -7.80
C TYR A 253 -11.42 14.97 -8.94
N ILE A 254 -10.08 14.78 -9.00
CA ILE A 254 -9.20 15.25 -10.07
C ILE A 254 -8.40 14.06 -10.60
N GLY A 255 -8.51 13.77 -11.87
CA GLY A 255 -7.73 12.70 -12.48
C GLY A 255 -8.51 11.90 -13.51
N PRO A 256 -7.91 10.79 -13.99
CA PRO A 256 -6.53 10.35 -13.66
C PRO A 256 -5.45 11.22 -14.30
N VAL A 257 -4.37 11.49 -13.56
CA VAL A 257 -3.21 12.30 -13.98
C VAL A 257 -2.00 11.38 -14.24
N ASP A 258 -1.18 11.69 -15.23
CA ASP A 258 0.07 10.98 -15.45
C ASP A 258 1.09 11.31 -14.36
N GLY A 259 1.34 10.35 -13.48
CA GLY A 259 2.29 10.46 -12.38
C GLY A 259 3.77 10.45 -12.79
N ASN A 260 4.05 10.36 -14.08
CA ASN A 260 5.41 10.45 -14.62
C ASN A 260 5.69 11.82 -15.28
N ASN A 261 4.72 12.71 -15.28
CA ASN A 261 4.84 14.08 -15.81
C ASN A 261 4.84 15.08 -14.67
N ILE A 262 6.04 15.58 -14.31
CA ILE A 262 6.24 16.51 -13.19
C ILE A 262 5.44 17.82 -13.38
N GLU A 263 5.43 18.38 -14.60
CA GLU A 263 4.74 19.62 -14.90
C GLU A 263 3.22 19.51 -14.67
N SER A 264 2.61 18.44 -15.21
CA SER A 264 1.19 18.14 -14.99
C SER A 264 0.86 17.89 -13.51
N LEU A 265 1.76 17.23 -12.77
CA LEU A 265 1.59 17.01 -11.34
C LEU A 265 1.62 18.32 -10.55
N ILE A 266 2.57 19.21 -10.84
CA ILE A 266 2.69 20.53 -10.21
C ILE A 266 1.43 21.36 -10.48
N GLU A 267 0.95 21.40 -11.74
CA GLU A 267 -0.27 22.11 -12.12
C GLU A 267 -1.48 21.63 -11.32
N VAL A 268 -1.69 20.30 -11.29
CA VAL A 268 -2.86 19.70 -10.63
C VAL A 268 -2.80 19.87 -9.11
N ILE A 269 -1.63 19.70 -8.48
CA ILE A 269 -1.45 19.90 -7.04
C ILE A 269 -1.73 21.35 -6.66
N ASN A 270 -1.18 22.33 -7.41
CA ASN A 270 -1.43 23.74 -7.15
C ASN A 270 -2.92 24.11 -7.33
N ARG A 271 -3.60 23.51 -8.30
CA ARG A 271 -5.05 23.67 -8.45
C ARG A 271 -5.80 23.10 -7.24
N ALA A 272 -5.42 21.90 -6.77
CA ALA A 272 -6.05 21.24 -5.63
C ALA A 272 -5.89 22.04 -4.32
N LYS A 273 -4.74 22.71 -4.10
CA LYS A 273 -4.47 23.58 -2.93
C LYS A 273 -5.49 24.71 -2.76
N ASN A 274 -6.11 25.18 -3.87
CA ASN A 274 -7.06 26.29 -3.90
C ASN A 274 -8.53 25.83 -3.91
N ILE A 275 -8.80 24.56 -3.77
CA ILE A 275 -10.15 24.01 -3.73
C ILE A 275 -10.58 23.85 -2.27
N GLU A 276 -11.74 24.40 -1.92
CA GLU A 276 -12.34 24.22 -0.60
C GLU A 276 -12.94 22.81 -0.45
N GLY A 277 -12.82 22.26 0.76
CA GLY A 277 -13.27 20.91 1.10
C GLY A 277 -12.30 19.80 0.67
N PRO A 278 -12.66 18.52 0.86
CA PRO A 278 -11.79 17.39 0.58
C PRO A 278 -11.61 17.19 -0.93
N VAL A 279 -10.35 16.99 -1.34
CA VAL A 279 -9.94 16.75 -2.73
C VAL A 279 -9.25 15.39 -2.84
N LEU A 280 -9.59 14.62 -3.87
CA LEU A 280 -8.87 13.41 -4.23
C LEU A 280 -8.20 13.58 -5.60
N ILE A 281 -6.87 13.50 -5.63
CA ILE A 281 -6.08 13.49 -6.85
C ILE A 281 -5.72 12.04 -7.20
N HIS A 282 -6.25 11.53 -8.30
CA HIS A 282 -5.92 10.19 -8.80
C HIS A 282 -4.73 10.25 -9.74
N VAL A 283 -3.60 9.68 -9.33
CA VAL A 283 -2.33 9.72 -10.05
C VAL A 283 -1.99 8.31 -10.54
N LYS A 284 -1.79 8.15 -11.85
CA LYS A 284 -1.34 6.88 -12.45
C LYS A 284 0.17 6.83 -12.51
N THR A 285 0.76 5.84 -11.85
CA THR A 285 2.22 5.60 -11.87
C THR A 285 2.57 4.23 -12.44
N LYS A 286 3.86 4.00 -12.66
CA LYS A 286 4.39 2.71 -13.09
C LYS A 286 5.35 2.17 -12.03
N LYS A 287 4.95 1.11 -11.33
CA LYS A 287 5.78 0.45 -10.32
C LYS A 287 7.06 -0.09 -10.94
N GLY A 288 8.21 0.16 -10.32
CA GLY A 288 9.50 -0.28 -10.84
C GLY A 288 10.09 0.54 -11.99
N LYS A 289 9.49 1.69 -12.35
CA LYS A 289 9.90 2.54 -13.48
C LYS A 289 11.40 2.80 -13.53
N GLY A 290 11.99 2.60 -14.72
CA GLY A 290 13.40 2.85 -15.00
C GLY A 290 14.34 1.69 -14.66
N TYR A 291 13.83 0.57 -14.15
CA TYR A 291 14.60 -0.67 -13.95
C TYR A 291 13.85 -1.87 -14.54
N LYS A 292 14.33 -2.38 -15.67
CA LYS A 292 13.64 -3.38 -16.49
C LYS A 292 13.18 -4.63 -15.71
N TYR A 293 13.98 -5.11 -14.75
CA TYR A 293 13.63 -6.29 -13.97
C TYR A 293 12.49 -6.01 -13.01
N ALA A 294 12.46 -4.82 -12.39
CA ALA A 294 11.37 -4.39 -11.51
C ALA A 294 10.09 -4.05 -12.30
N GLU A 295 10.21 -3.51 -13.52
CA GLU A 295 9.06 -3.26 -14.39
C GLU A 295 8.40 -4.57 -14.87
N ASN A 296 9.21 -5.60 -15.18
CA ASN A 296 8.73 -6.89 -15.65
C ASN A 296 8.16 -7.77 -14.52
N ASN A 297 8.64 -7.61 -13.29
CA ASN A 297 8.17 -8.35 -12.12
C ASN A 297 8.12 -7.46 -10.86
N PRO A 298 7.17 -6.51 -10.80
CA PRO A 298 7.09 -5.56 -9.67
C PRO A 298 6.89 -6.23 -8.31
N SER A 299 6.26 -7.40 -8.26
CA SER A 299 6.03 -8.15 -7.02
C SER A 299 7.34 -8.67 -6.44
N ALA A 300 8.24 -9.22 -7.25
CA ALA A 300 9.54 -9.71 -6.80
C ALA A 300 10.44 -8.56 -6.29
N TYR A 301 10.23 -7.35 -6.81
CA TYR A 301 10.97 -6.15 -6.44
C TYR A 301 10.21 -5.22 -5.48
N HIS A 302 9.11 -5.69 -4.89
CA HIS A 302 8.41 -4.94 -3.84
C HIS A 302 9.30 -4.78 -2.61
N GLY A 303 9.82 -5.89 -2.07
CA GLY A 303 10.80 -5.91 -0.99
C GLY A 303 11.94 -6.85 -1.33
N VAL A 304 13.15 -6.34 -1.52
CA VAL A 304 14.31 -7.11 -1.98
C VAL A 304 15.41 -7.18 -0.92
N SER A 305 16.14 -8.29 -0.92
CA SER A 305 17.47 -8.37 -0.32
C SER A 305 18.50 -7.75 -1.25
N ALA A 306 19.77 -7.68 -0.87
CA ALA A 306 20.85 -7.25 -1.75
C ALA A 306 20.87 -8.08 -3.05
N PHE A 307 21.05 -7.40 -4.20
CA PHE A 307 20.98 -8.01 -5.53
C PHE A 307 21.98 -7.39 -6.51
N ASP A 308 22.31 -8.12 -7.56
CA ASP A 308 23.16 -7.64 -8.63
C ASP A 308 22.36 -6.77 -9.62
N LEU A 309 22.79 -5.53 -9.83
CA LEU A 309 22.10 -4.56 -10.69
C LEU A 309 22.01 -4.99 -12.16
N SER A 310 23.00 -5.70 -12.66
CA SER A 310 23.10 -6.07 -14.09
C SER A 310 22.17 -7.23 -14.44
N THR A 311 21.95 -8.16 -13.51
CA THR A 311 21.17 -9.37 -13.69
C THR A 311 19.82 -9.34 -12.95
N GLY A 312 19.66 -8.47 -11.96
CA GLY A 312 18.51 -8.44 -11.07
C GLY A 312 18.48 -9.59 -10.07
N ALA A 313 19.46 -10.48 -10.06
CA ALA A 313 19.47 -11.67 -9.22
C ALA A 313 19.90 -11.36 -7.78
N SER A 314 19.24 -12.00 -6.78
CA SER A 314 19.64 -11.91 -5.38
C SER A 314 21.05 -12.45 -5.17
N ILE A 315 21.89 -11.71 -4.44
CA ILE A 315 23.26 -12.10 -4.09
C ILE A 315 23.26 -13.23 -3.05
N LYS A 316 22.31 -13.19 -2.11
CA LYS A 316 22.18 -14.23 -1.07
C LYS A 316 21.18 -15.29 -1.50
N LYS A 317 21.63 -16.47 -1.87
CA LYS A 317 20.80 -17.66 -2.05
C LYS A 317 20.96 -18.56 -0.81
N SER A 318 19.89 -18.75 -0.05
CA SER A 318 19.83 -19.85 0.94
C SER A 318 19.34 -21.12 0.23
N ASN A 319 20.05 -22.22 0.39
CA ASN A 319 19.59 -23.53 -0.09
C ASN A 319 18.72 -24.26 0.94
N LYS A 320 18.52 -23.69 2.12
CA LYS A 320 17.68 -24.28 3.16
C LYS A 320 16.23 -23.79 2.99
N PRO A 321 15.25 -24.69 3.12
CA PRO A 321 13.84 -24.27 3.08
C PRO A 321 13.54 -23.36 4.28
N THR A 322 12.80 -22.29 4.01
CA THR A 322 12.27 -21.38 5.03
C THR A 322 11.03 -22.01 5.71
N TYR A 323 10.61 -21.44 6.85
CA TYR A 323 9.35 -21.85 7.47
C TYR A 323 8.16 -21.63 6.53
N SER A 324 8.14 -20.55 5.75
CA SER A 324 7.09 -20.28 4.75
C SER A 324 7.09 -21.34 3.63
N ASP A 325 8.26 -21.87 3.22
CA ASP A 325 8.35 -22.97 2.24
C ASP A 325 7.77 -24.27 2.80
N VAL A 326 8.08 -24.58 4.07
CA VAL A 326 7.55 -25.76 4.76
C VAL A 326 6.03 -25.63 4.92
N PHE A 327 5.54 -24.47 5.35
CA PHE A 327 4.11 -24.18 5.46
C PHE A 327 3.38 -24.39 4.12
N GLY A 328 3.86 -23.75 3.05
CA GLY A 328 3.22 -23.86 1.73
C GLY A 328 3.22 -25.29 1.18
N LYS A 329 4.31 -26.06 1.41
CA LYS A 329 4.38 -27.49 1.04
C LYS A 329 3.36 -28.32 1.83
N THR A 330 3.27 -28.09 3.13
CA THR A 330 2.35 -28.81 4.03
C THR A 330 0.90 -28.49 3.65
N MET A 331 0.56 -27.25 3.37
CA MET A 331 -0.77 -26.85 2.91
C MET A 331 -1.18 -27.54 1.60
N CYS A 332 -0.26 -27.62 0.62
CA CYS A 332 -0.53 -28.35 -0.61
C CYS A 332 -0.79 -29.85 -0.34
N SER A 333 0.04 -30.49 0.48
CA SER A 333 -0.13 -31.90 0.84
C SER A 333 -1.46 -32.18 1.53
N MET A 334 -1.84 -31.37 2.52
CA MET A 334 -3.13 -31.51 3.21
C MET A 334 -4.31 -31.29 2.25
N ALA A 335 -4.22 -30.31 1.35
CA ALA A 335 -5.27 -30.05 0.38
C ALA A 335 -5.40 -31.12 -0.71
N ASP A 336 -4.35 -31.91 -0.97
CA ASP A 336 -4.42 -33.09 -1.83
C ASP A 336 -5.17 -34.24 -1.15
N GLU A 337 -5.13 -34.29 0.18
CA GLU A 337 -5.73 -35.35 1.00
C GLU A 337 -7.16 -35.01 1.45
N ASP A 338 -7.50 -33.70 1.56
CA ASP A 338 -8.76 -33.24 2.15
C ASP A 338 -9.30 -32.01 1.39
N ASP A 339 -10.47 -32.17 0.76
CA ASP A 339 -11.14 -31.13 -0.02
C ASP A 339 -11.74 -29.99 0.84
N LYS A 340 -11.84 -30.17 2.15
CA LYS A 340 -12.31 -29.15 3.09
C LYS A 340 -11.25 -28.12 3.44
N ILE A 341 -9.98 -28.34 3.11
CA ILE A 341 -8.87 -27.41 3.35
C ILE A 341 -9.03 -26.18 2.44
N VAL A 342 -9.09 -25.02 3.05
CA VAL A 342 -9.19 -23.72 2.39
C VAL A 342 -8.08 -22.80 2.90
N ALA A 343 -7.37 -22.16 2.01
CA ALA A 343 -6.36 -21.15 2.36
C ALA A 343 -6.93 -19.74 2.17
N VAL A 344 -6.78 -18.90 3.19
CA VAL A 344 -7.17 -17.47 3.16
C VAL A 344 -5.92 -16.62 3.37
N SER A 345 -5.80 -15.50 2.67
CA SER A 345 -4.71 -14.55 2.86
C SER A 345 -5.20 -13.12 2.64
N ALA A 346 -4.52 -12.17 3.26
CA ALA A 346 -4.77 -10.73 3.12
C ALA A 346 -3.61 -10.08 2.35
N ALA A 347 -3.58 -10.23 1.02
CA ALA A 347 -2.54 -9.74 0.10
C ALA A 347 -1.12 -10.33 0.37
N MET A 348 -1.02 -11.43 1.11
CA MET A 348 0.26 -12.03 1.54
C MET A 348 0.46 -13.45 1.00
N GLY A 349 -0.35 -13.94 0.05
CA GLY A 349 -0.31 -15.33 -0.41
C GLY A 349 1.08 -15.81 -0.83
N ASN A 350 1.80 -15.05 -1.65
CA ASN A 350 3.18 -15.38 -2.04
C ASN A 350 4.16 -15.29 -0.87
N GLY A 351 4.04 -14.24 -0.05
CA GLY A 351 4.93 -13.97 1.07
C GLY A 351 4.84 -15.00 2.19
N THR A 352 3.69 -15.66 2.34
CA THR A 352 3.46 -16.75 3.31
C THR A 352 3.71 -18.14 2.71
N GLY A 353 4.20 -18.23 1.46
CA GLY A 353 4.56 -19.52 0.83
C GLY A 353 3.41 -20.22 0.09
N LEU A 354 2.25 -19.60 -0.08
CA LEU A 354 1.07 -20.22 -0.71
C LEU A 354 1.11 -20.27 -2.25
N SER A 355 2.18 -19.81 -2.92
CA SER A 355 2.25 -19.75 -4.39
C SER A 355 1.90 -21.07 -5.08
N LYS A 356 2.40 -22.21 -4.55
CA LYS A 356 2.08 -23.56 -5.08
C LYS A 356 0.63 -23.94 -4.82
N PHE A 357 0.09 -23.61 -3.63
CA PHE A 357 -1.31 -23.84 -3.30
C PHE A 357 -2.23 -23.07 -4.25
N ILE A 358 -1.94 -21.80 -4.48
CA ILE A 358 -2.69 -20.92 -5.43
C ILE A 358 -2.73 -21.56 -6.83
N SER A 359 -1.59 -22.05 -7.30
CA SER A 359 -1.50 -22.70 -8.62
C SER A 359 -2.25 -24.03 -8.72
N LYS A 360 -2.20 -24.86 -7.65
CA LYS A 360 -2.73 -26.22 -7.64
C LYS A 360 -4.20 -26.29 -7.24
N HIS A 361 -4.61 -25.46 -6.30
CA HIS A 361 -5.97 -25.43 -5.72
C HIS A 361 -6.60 -24.03 -5.80
N PRO A 362 -6.71 -23.40 -6.99
CA PRO A 362 -7.16 -22.00 -7.12
C PRO A 362 -8.59 -21.76 -6.62
N SER A 363 -9.48 -22.76 -6.68
CA SER A 363 -10.85 -22.66 -6.18
C SER A 363 -10.97 -22.71 -4.65
N ARG A 364 -9.91 -23.05 -3.95
CA ARG A 364 -9.83 -23.15 -2.49
C ARG A 364 -8.86 -22.13 -1.87
N PHE A 365 -8.47 -21.14 -2.66
CA PHE A 365 -7.66 -20.01 -2.21
C PHE A 365 -8.45 -18.71 -2.32
N TYR A 366 -8.46 -17.94 -1.23
CA TYR A 366 -9.12 -16.64 -1.16
C TYR A 366 -8.11 -15.58 -0.72
N ASP A 367 -7.78 -14.67 -1.63
CA ASP A 367 -7.07 -13.43 -1.29
C ASP A 367 -8.12 -12.33 -1.11
N VAL A 368 -8.22 -11.78 0.07
CA VAL A 368 -9.20 -10.74 0.41
C VAL A 368 -8.65 -9.32 0.24
N GLY A 369 -7.42 -9.16 -0.24
CA GLY A 369 -6.72 -7.88 -0.27
C GLY A 369 -6.21 -7.48 1.11
N ILE A 370 -5.86 -6.21 1.30
CA ILE A 370 -5.39 -5.70 2.61
C ILE A 370 -6.60 -5.51 3.53
N ALA A 371 -7.13 -6.62 4.05
CA ALA A 371 -8.36 -6.65 4.83
C ALA A 371 -8.35 -7.81 5.84
N GLU A 372 -7.46 -7.75 6.82
CA GLU A 372 -7.24 -8.81 7.82
C GLU A 372 -8.50 -9.10 8.64
N GLN A 373 -9.27 -8.07 9.01
CA GLN A 373 -10.53 -8.18 9.74
C GLN A 373 -11.55 -9.00 8.93
N HIS A 374 -11.74 -8.64 7.66
CA HIS A 374 -12.60 -9.40 6.75
C HIS A 374 -12.12 -10.85 6.58
N ALA A 375 -10.81 -11.09 6.50
CA ALA A 375 -10.24 -12.44 6.39
C ALA A 375 -10.65 -13.33 7.58
N VAL A 376 -10.63 -12.78 8.80
CA VAL A 376 -11.00 -13.53 10.00
C VAL A 376 -12.49 -13.85 10.02
N SER A 377 -13.38 -12.87 9.85
CA SER A 377 -14.83 -13.11 9.83
C SER A 377 -15.24 -14.06 8.67
N PHE A 378 -14.60 -13.92 7.50
CA PHE A 378 -14.78 -14.82 6.37
C PHE A 378 -14.33 -16.25 6.71
N SER A 379 -13.19 -16.43 7.35
CA SER A 379 -12.69 -17.74 7.81
C SER A 379 -13.61 -18.35 8.86
N ALA A 380 -14.15 -17.54 9.78
CA ALA A 380 -15.12 -18.01 10.77
C ALA A 380 -16.37 -18.61 10.12
N ALA A 381 -16.91 -17.94 9.10
CA ALA A 381 -18.06 -18.44 8.34
C ALA A 381 -17.76 -19.72 7.56
N LEU A 382 -16.57 -19.86 6.98
CA LEU A 382 -16.11 -21.09 6.32
C LEU A 382 -16.02 -22.24 7.33
N ALA A 383 -15.45 -22.00 8.51
CA ALA A 383 -15.36 -23.00 9.57
C ALA A 383 -16.74 -23.47 10.03
N LYS A 384 -17.67 -22.53 10.24
CA LYS A 384 -19.05 -22.82 10.64
C LYS A 384 -19.83 -23.61 9.57
N SER A 385 -19.40 -23.47 8.30
CA SER A 385 -19.95 -24.21 7.15
C SER A 385 -19.31 -25.59 6.94
N GLY A 386 -18.42 -26.03 7.84
CA GLY A 386 -17.80 -27.35 7.82
C GLY A 386 -16.52 -27.47 6.98
N PHE A 387 -15.93 -26.34 6.56
CA PHE A 387 -14.60 -26.27 5.97
C PHE A 387 -13.52 -26.16 7.04
N ARG A 388 -12.25 -26.33 6.62
CA ARG A 388 -11.07 -26.17 7.45
C ARG A 388 -10.22 -25.00 6.94
N PRO A 389 -10.60 -23.75 7.29
CA PRO A 389 -9.87 -22.57 6.84
C PRO A 389 -8.54 -22.42 7.58
N VAL A 390 -7.49 -22.14 6.81
CA VAL A 390 -6.18 -21.74 7.31
C VAL A 390 -5.92 -20.32 6.84
N PHE A 391 -5.93 -19.36 7.76
CA PHE A 391 -5.61 -17.96 7.48
C PHE A 391 -4.13 -17.72 7.64
N ALA A 392 -3.42 -17.50 6.53
CA ALA A 392 -1.98 -17.25 6.48
C ALA A 392 -1.71 -15.73 6.48
N VAL A 393 -1.04 -15.26 7.52
CA VAL A 393 -0.88 -13.83 7.79
C VAL A 393 0.42 -13.55 8.55
N TYR A 394 1.01 -12.35 8.35
CA TYR A 394 2.15 -11.94 9.19
C TYR A 394 1.67 -11.52 10.58
N SER A 395 2.42 -11.89 11.59
CA SER A 395 2.11 -11.64 12.99
C SER A 395 1.75 -10.16 13.26
N THR A 396 2.57 -9.23 12.75
CA THR A 396 2.33 -7.79 12.95
C THR A 396 1.02 -7.30 12.34
N PHE A 397 0.60 -7.85 11.17
CA PHE A 397 -0.63 -7.42 10.50
C PHE A 397 -1.88 -8.04 11.08
N LEU A 398 -1.77 -9.21 11.71
CA LEU A 398 -2.90 -9.87 12.38
C LEU A 398 -3.46 -9.06 13.55
N GLN A 399 -2.67 -8.15 14.14
CA GLN A 399 -3.14 -7.23 15.18
C GLN A 399 -4.40 -6.46 14.80
N ARG A 400 -4.62 -6.19 13.50
CA ARG A 400 -5.81 -5.48 13.01
C ARG A 400 -7.10 -6.23 13.22
N ALA A 401 -7.05 -7.53 13.30
CA ALA A 401 -8.22 -8.39 13.40
C ALA A 401 -8.43 -8.92 14.82
N TYR A 402 -7.92 -8.22 15.84
CA TYR A 402 -8.03 -8.64 17.24
C TYR A 402 -9.47 -8.87 17.65
N ASP A 403 -10.37 -7.95 17.34
CA ASP A 403 -11.78 -8.03 17.70
C ASP A 403 -12.48 -9.19 17.01
N GLU A 404 -12.25 -9.35 15.70
CA GLU A 404 -12.86 -10.42 14.90
C GLU A 404 -12.34 -11.81 15.32
N ILE A 405 -11.07 -11.93 15.74
CA ILE A 405 -10.56 -13.18 16.31
C ILE A 405 -11.30 -13.51 17.60
N MET A 406 -11.43 -12.53 18.51
CA MET A 406 -12.09 -12.71 19.79
C MET A 406 -13.57 -13.05 19.60
N GLN A 407 -14.32 -12.19 18.89
CA GLN A 407 -15.76 -12.24 18.80
C GLN A 407 -16.26 -13.29 17.80
N ASP A 408 -15.72 -13.29 16.59
CA ASP A 408 -16.29 -14.12 15.52
C ASP A 408 -15.77 -15.56 15.59
N VAL A 409 -14.56 -15.77 16.12
CA VAL A 409 -13.93 -17.09 16.15
C VAL A 409 -13.91 -17.66 17.57
N CYS A 410 -13.28 -16.97 18.54
CA CYS A 410 -13.01 -17.55 19.85
C CYS A 410 -14.27 -17.73 20.71
N LEU A 411 -15.16 -16.75 20.76
CA LEU A 411 -16.41 -16.85 21.53
C LEU A 411 -17.33 -17.96 21.02
N GLN A 412 -17.27 -18.25 19.71
CA GLN A 412 -18.05 -19.30 19.07
C GLN A 412 -17.33 -20.65 19.05
N ASN A 413 -16.10 -20.71 19.55
CA ASN A 413 -15.20 -21.89 19.50
C ASN A 413 -15.09 -22.49 18.09
N LEU A 414 -14.95 -21.63 17.04
CA LEU A 414 -14.88 -22.08 15.67
C LEU A 414 -13.47 -22.55 15.32
N HIS A 415 -13.40 -23.64 14.58
CA HIS A 415 -12.14 -24.22 14.12
C HIS A 415 -11.52 -23.43 12.97
N VAL A 416 -10.82 -22.34 13.28
CA VAL A 416 -9.99 -21.56 12.35
C VAL A 416 -8.53 -21.73 12.74
N VAL A 417 -7.68 -22.09 11.77
CA VAL A 417 -6.24 -22.17 11.99
C VAL A 417 -5.58 -20.88 11.50
N PHE A 418 -4.94 -20.15 12.41
CA PHE A 418 -4.14 -18.97 12.11
C PHE A 418 -2.68 -19.42 11.89
N ALA A 419 -2.21 -19.39 10.66
CA ALA A 419 -0.81 -19.62 10.31
C ALA A 419 -0.06 -18.27 10.38
N VAL A 420 0.55 -18.01 11.54
CA VAL A 420 1.11 -16.72 11.91
C VAL A 420 2.59 -16.69 11.56
N ASP A 421 2.89 -16.22 10.36
CA ASP A 421 4.24 -16.09 9.83
C ASP A 421 4.95 -14.84 10.38
N ARG A 422 6.27 -14.83 10.39
CA ARG A 422 7.11 -13.72 10.88
C ARG A 422 6.85 -13.36 12.35
N ALA A 423 6.53 -14.36 13.16
CA ALA A 423 6.41 -14.21 14.60
C ALA A 423 7.78 -13.96 15.26
N GLY A 424 7.83 -13.09 16.25
CA GLY A 424 9.06 -12.69 16.93
C GLY A 424 9.79 -11.54 16.25
N ILE A 425 11.10 -11.48 16.42
CA ILE A 425 11.95 -10.41 15.86
C ILE A 425 12.20 -10.67 14.37
N VAL A 426 11.88 -9.69 13.52
CA VAL A 426 12.02 -9.81 12.07
C VAL A 426 13.11 -8.92 11.46
N GLY A 427 13.67 -8.00 12.23
CA GLY A 427 14.88 -7.23 11.88
C GLY A 427 14.61 -6.05 10.94
N ALA A 428 15.00 -6.18 9.69
CA ALA A 428 15.21 -5.10 8.73
C ALA A 428 14.04 -4.11 8.49
N ASP A 429 12.79 -4.50 8.74
CA ASP A 429 11.62 -3.61 8.59
C ASP A 429 11.31 -2.79 9.86
N GLY A 430 12.12 -2.96 10.90
CA GLY A 430 12.14 -2.12 12.09
C GLY A 430 10.98 -2.37 13.06
N GLU A 431 10.77 -1.40 13.94
CA GLU A 431 9.89 -1.49 15.10
C GLU A 431 8.41 -1.78 14.76
N THR A 432 7.94 -1.31 13.59
CA THR A 432 6.53 -1.45 13.18
C THR A 432 6.19 -2.85 12.66
N HIS A 433 7.20 -3.69 12.37
CA HIS A 433 7.01 -5.00 11.76
C HIS A 433 7.38 -6.18 12.66
N GLN A 434 7.79 -5.93 13.93
CA GLN A 434 8.09 -7.00 14.86
C GLN A 434 6.82 -7.77 15.24
N GLY A 435 6.90 -9.10 15.17
CA GLY A 435 5.78 -10.01 15.52
C GLY A 435 5.83 -10.42 17.00
N ILE A 436 5.82 -9.46 17.93
CA ILE A 436 6.07 -9.72 19.35
C ILE A 436 4.81 -9.64 20.21
N TYR A 437 3.69 -9.18 19.69
CA TYR A 437 2.47 -8.98 20.48
C TYR A 437 1.47 -10.13 20.37
N ASP A 438 1.63 -11.04 19.42
CA ASP A 438 0.70 -12.12 19.11
C ASP A 438 0.49 -13.09 20.27
N ILE A 439 1.54 -13.49 20.98
CA ILE A 439 1.40 -14.32 22.18
C ILE A 439 0.50 -13.63 23.21
N SER A 440 0.75 -12.34 23.46
CA SER A 440 0.01 -11.59 24.48
C SER A 440 -1.48 -11.55 24.21
N TYR A 441 -1.92 -11.29 22.98
CA TYR A 441 -3.35 -11.23 22.70
C TYR A 441 -3.99 -12.61 22.49
N PHE A 442 -3.27 -13.60 21.95
CA PHE A 442 -3.82 -14.94 21.81
C PHE A 442 -4.05 -15.65 23.15
N THR A 443 -3.13 -15.47 24.12
CA THR A 443 -3.18 -16.21 25.39
C THR A 443 -4.30 -15.79 26.32
N HIS A 444 -4.93 -14.63 26.14
CA HIS A 444 -6.10 -14.24 26.92
C HIS A 444 -7.43 -14.42 26.18
N MET A 445 -7.41 -14.83 24.91
CA MET A 445 -8.62 -15.14 24.17
C MET A 445 -9.19 -16.50 24.59
N PRO A 446 -10.52 -16.61 24.82
CA PRO A 446 -11.11 -17.89 25.19
C PRO A 446 -10.96 -18.93 24.09
N ASN A 447 -10.81 -20.18 24.48
CA ASN A 447 -10.72 -21.36 23.59
C ASN A 447 -9.49 -21.39 22.66
N MET A 448 -8.65 -20.35 22.63
CA MET A 448 -7.50 -20.27 21.74
C MET A 448 -6.37 -21.20 22.17
N THR A 449 -5.95 -22.06 21.24
CA THR A 449 -4.72 -22.87 21.38
C THR A 449 -3.56 -22.19 20.66
N VAL A 450 -2.41 -22.01 21.32
CA VAL A 450 -1.21 -21.38 20.72
C VAL A 450 -0.09 -22.41 20.62
N MET A 451 0.47 -22.58 19.41
CA MET A 451 1.53 -23.53 19.11
C MET A 451 2.74 -22.84 18.50
N MET A 452 3.95 -23.29 18.88
CA MET A 452 5.22 -22.69 18.45
C MET A 452 6.21 -23.78 18.07
N PRO A 453 6.43 -24.07 16.77
CA PRO A 453 7.40 -25.08 16.34
C PRO A 453 8.83 -24.55 16.45
N LYS A 454 9.75 -25.39 16.89
CA LYS A 454 11.19 -25.08 16.98
C LYS A 454 11.95 -25.28 15.65
N ASN A 455 11.36 -25.97 14.67
CA ASN A 455 11.93 -26.22 13.35
C ASN A 455 10.85 -26.59 12.33
N GLY A 456 11.23 -26.71 11.05
CA GLY A 456 10.30 -27.04 9.97
C GLY A 456 9.59 -28.38 10.10
N ILE A 457 10.24 -29.39 10.68
CA ILE A 457 9.62 -30.73 10.91
C ILE A 457 8.48 -30.59 11.94
N GLU A 458 8.71 -29.87 13.01
CA GLU A 458 7.64 -29.60 13.98
C GLU A 458 6.54 -28.72 13.40
N LEU A 459 6.87 -27.74 12.57
CA LEU A 459 5.85 -26.92 11.89
C LEU A 459 4.89 -27.80 11.08
N GLU A 460 5.39 -28.70 10.25
CA GLU A 460 4.56 -29.63 9.48
C GLU A 460 3.64 -30.45 10.38
N LYS A 461 4.19 -31.05 11.45
CA LYS A 461 3.43 -31.86 12.41
C LYS A 461 2.39 -31.04 13.15
N MET A 462 2.74 -29.83 13.62
CA MET A 462 1.83 -28.95 14.34
C MET A 462 0.70 -28.42 13.45
N LEU A 463 0.98 -28.11 12.18
CA LEU A 463 -0.06 -27.71 11.23
C LEU A 463 -1.07 -28.85 10.99
N ARG A 464 -0.60 -30.06 10.75
CA ARG A 464 -1.49 -31.22 10.60
C ARG A 464 -2.28 -31.48 11.89
N TYR A 465 -1.63 -31.39 13.06
CA TYR A 465 -2.31 -31.56 14.34
C TYR A 465 -3.36 -30.45 14.57
N ALA A 466 -3.03 -29.20 14.28
CA ALA A 466 -3.94 -28.08 14.40
C ALA A 466 -5.20 -28.23 13.52
N VAL A 467 -5.02 -28.74 12.28
CA VAL A 467 -6.12 -28.90 11.32
C VAL A 467 -7.01 -30.10 11.61
N TYR A 468 -6.47 -31.20 12.16
CA TYR A 468 -7.18 -32.47 12.27
C TYR A 468 -7.52 -32.92 13.70
N ASN A 469 -6.86 -32.37 14.71
CA ASN A 469 -6.96 -32.89 16.08
C ASN A 469 -7.39 -31.87 17.14
N ILE A 470 -7.66 -30.63 16.75
CA ILE A 470 -8.15 -29.58 17.65
C ILE A 470 -9.52 -29.09 17.16
N ASP A 471 -10.49 -29.01 18.06
CA ASP A 471 -11.87 -28.64 17.72
C ASP A 471 -12.16 -27.14 17.83
N GLY A 472 -11.21 -26.33 18.27
CA GLY A 472 -11.36 -24.88 18.47
C GLY A 472 -10.37 -24.06 17.66
N PRO A 473 -10.28 -22.75 17.93
CA PRO A 473 -9.34 -21.85 17.27
C PRO A 473 -7.88 -22.18 17.64
N VAL A 474 -7.01 -22.17 16.62
CA VAL A 474 -5.59 -22.50 16.80
C VAL A 474 -4.71 -21.47 16.11
N ALA A 475 -3.72 -20.95 16.81
CA ALA A 475 -2.64 -20.15 16.27
C ALA A 475 -1.33 -20.98 16.21
N VAL A 476 -0.83 -21.22 15.01
CA VAL A 476 0.51 -21.82 14.80
C VAL A 476 1.42 -20.69 14.37
N ARG A 477 2.29 -20.25 15.27
CA ARG A 477 3.19 -19.11 15.06
C ARG A 477 4.62 -19.54 14.82
N TYR A 478 5.24 -19.03 13.77
CA TYR A 478 6.61 -19.41 13.37
C TYR A 478 7.40 -18.18 12.87
N PRO A 479 8.76 -18.19 13.08
CA PRO A 479 9.59 -17.05 12.75
C PRO A 479 9.83 -16.93 11.24
N ARG A 480 10.34 -15.76 10.84
CA ARG A 480 10.97 -15.58 9.53
C ARG A 480 12.30 -16.33 9.49
N GLY A 481 12.48 -17.26 8.54
CA GLY A 481 13.71 -18.03 8.46
C GLY A 481 13.77 -18.97 7.30
#